data_fcb151d18fa4155a514bd93c750d9726
#
_entry.id   fcb151d18fa4155a514bd93c750d9726
#
_cell.length_a   1.000
_cell.length_b   1.000
_cell.length_c   1.000
_cell.angle_alpha   90.00
_cell.angle_beta   90.00
_cell.angle_gamma   90.00
#
_symmetry.space_group_name_H-M   'P 1'
#
loop_
_entity.id
_entity.type
_entity.pdbx_description
1 polymer ?
#
loop_
_entity_poly.entity_id
_entity_poly.type
_entity_poly.pdbx_seq_one_letter_code
_entity_poly.pdbx_strand_id
1 'polypeptide(L)'
;FQKSIRGSDVDAALYYLGIMIEANDMDSIERRLLVTAYEDIGLGNPAAVARCVQAIDAAKRVGFPEGRIPLAMAIIDLCLSPKSKSAESAIDAAMSVLRHTSYKVPDYLRFTPVNMKEEDQYDYNRSDIWNQIQYLPDALKDTQFYHPQMNSSYEKVLAQNLEKLRKVKRTSNLAALK
;
A
#
# COMPACT_ATOMS: atom_id res chain seq x y z
N PHE A 1 21.13 7.79 3.47
CA PHE A 1 19.87 8.34 3.92
C PHE A 1 18.79 7.25 4.06
N GLN A 2 18.23 6.71 2.97
CA GLN A 2 17.15 5.70 3.01
C GLN A 2 17.53 4.44 3.81
N LYS A 3 18.77 3.93 3.66
CA LYS A 3 19.23 2.76 4.40
C LYS A 3 19.27 2.98 5.91
N SER A 4 19.59 4.20 6.37
CA SER A 4 19.60 4.53 7.79
C SER A 4 18.18 4.58 8.38
N ILE A 5 17.18 5.10 7.64
CA ILE A 5 15.78 5.05 8.03
C ILE A 5 15.30 3.60 8.14
N ARG A 6 15.57 2.78 7.12
CA ARG A 6 15.25 1.35 7.11
C ARG A 6 15.89 0.60 8.28
N GLY A 7 17.14 0.92 8.57
CA GLY A 7 17.90 0.34 9.69
C GLY A 7 17.55 0.92 11.06
N SER A 8 16.61 1.88 11.15
CA SER A 8 16.22 2.56 12.40
C SER A 8 17.37 3.30 13.09
N ASP A 9 18.38 3.72 12.33
CA ASP A 9 19.47 4.55 12.82
C ASP A 9 19.10 6.03 12.66
N VAL A 10 18.52 6.59 13.73
CA VAL A 10 18.00 7.96 13.75
C VAL A 10 19.10 8.97 13.55
N ASP A 11 20.24 8.80 14.23
CA ASP A 11 21.34 9.75 14.18
C ASP A 11 22.00 9.80 12.80
N ALA A 12 22.23 8.65 12.19
CA ALA A 12 22.71 8.59 10.80
C ALA A 12 21.70 9.18 9.82
N ALA A 13 20.40 8.92 10.01
CA ALA A 13 19.35 9.45 9.13
C ALA A 13 19.29 10.99 9.20
N LEU A 14 19.38 11.56 10.38
CA LEU A 14 19.43 13.02 10.60
C LEU A 14 20.70 13.63 10.02
N TYR A 15 21.84 12.96 10.18
CA TYR A 15 23.11 13.42 9.61
C TYR A 15 23.04 13.50 8.07
N TYR A 16 22.55 12.44 7.42
CA TYR A 16 22.38 12.43 5.96
C TYR A 16 21.30 13.40 5.47
N LEU A 17 20.23 13.61 6.25
CA LEU A 17 19.28 14.68 5.98
C LEU A 17 19.99 16.05 5.99
N GLY A 18 20.83 16.31 7.00
CA GLY A 18 21.61 17.54 7.10
C GLY A 18 22.47 17.81 5.87
N ILE A 19 23.16 16.78 5.35
CA ILE A 19 23.97 16.92 4.12
C ILE A 19 23.09 17.35 2.93
N MET A 20 21.89 16.78 2.78
CA MET A 20 21.00 17.13 1.67
C MET A 20 20.40 18.54 1.85
N ILE A 21 20.16 18.98 3.07
CA ILE A 21 19.70 20.35 3.39
C ILE A 21 20.79 21.37 3.05
N GLU A 22 22.03 21.12 3.47
CA GLU A 22 23.17 21.99 3.13
C GLU A 22 23.40 22.10 1.62
N ALA A 23 23.10 21.04 0.87
CA ALA A 23 23.09 21.04 -0.59
C ALA A 23 21.86 21.73 -1.21
N ASN A 24 20.90 22.18 -0.40
CA ASN A 24 19.63 22.75 -0.82
C ASN A 24 18.84 21.84 -1.79
N ASP A 25 18.94 20.51 -1.60
CA ASP A 25 18.36 19.49 -2.50
C ASP A 25 17.02 18.97 -1.97
N MET A 26 16.03 19.85 -1.93
CA MET A 26 14.67 19.49 -1.47
C MET A 26 14.00 18.44 -2.33
N ASP A 27 14.25 18.43 -3.64
CA ASP A 27 13.65 17.46 -4.57
C ASP A 27 14.10 16.02 -4.27
N SER A 28 15.37 15.83 -3.99
CA SER A 28 15.88 14.51 -3.59
C SER A 28 15.39 14.10 -2.21
N ILE A 29 15.30 15.04 -1.25
CA ILE A 29 14.75 14.78 0.09
C ILE A 29 13.32 14.29 -0.06
N GLU A 30 12.46 15.04 -0.73
CA GLU A 30 11.06 14.71 -0.94
C GLU A 30 10.89 13.32 -1.56
N ARG A 31 11.51 13.08 -2.73
CA ARG A 31 11.38 11.82 -3.46
C ARG A 31 11.84 10.63 -2.65
N ARG A 32 13.01 10.71 -2.02
CA ARG A 32 13.58 9.60 -1.26
C ARG A 32 12.79 9.33 0.02
N LEU A 33 12.32 10.38 0.67
CA LEU A 33 11.56 10.27 1.91
C LEU A 33 10.17 9.68 1.65
N LEU A 34 9.47 10.11 0.60
CA LEU A 34 8.18 9.54 0.20
C LEU A 34 8.31 8.06 -0.14
N VAL A 35 9.27 7.69 -0.99
CA VAL A 35 9.46 6.27 -1.34
C VAL A 35 9.74 5.43 -0.09
N THR A 36 10.68 5.86 0.76
CA THR A 36 11.03 5.13 1.99
C THR A 36 9.85 5.00 2.95
N ALA A 37 9.05 6.07 3.10
CA ALA A 37 7.87 6.04 3.97
C ALA A 37 6.84 4.99 3.51
N TYR A 38 6.52 4.95 2.24
CA TYR A 38 5.55 3.99 1.70
C TYR A 38 6.13 2.58 1.52
N GLU A 39 7.40 2.46 1.10
CA GLU A 39 8.05 1.19 0.83
C GLU A 39 8.44 0.45 2.11
N ASP A 40 9.17 1.12 3.01
CA ASP A 40 9.79 0.48 4.17
C ASP A 40 8.92 0.51 5.42
N ILE A 41 8.19 1.61 5.65
CA ILE A 41 7.27 1.70 6.79
C ILE A 41 5.88 1.19 6.39
N GLY A 42 5.27 1.74 5.34
CA GLY A 42 4.02 1.26 4.76
C GLY A 42 2.95 0.92 5.80
N LEU A 43 2.49 -0.33 5.77
CA LEU A 43 1.48 -0.84 6.70
C LEU A 43 2.00 -1.08 8.13
N GLY A 44 3.30 -0.93 8.36
CA GLY A 44 3.87 -0.95 9.72
C GLY A 44 3.37 0.21 10.57
N ASN A 45 3.28 1.41 10.00
CA ASN A 45 2.71 2.60 10.64
C ASN A 45 2.18 3.60 9.59
N PRO A 46 0.98 3.37 9.03
CA PRO A 46 0.41 4.26 8.01
C PRO A 46 0.22 5.70 8.49
N ALA A 47 0.00 5.90 9.80
CA ALA A 47 -0.13 7.23 10.37
C ALA A 47 1.20 8.01 10.31
N ALA A 48 2.35 7.36 10.53
CA ALA A 48 3.66 7.98 10.36
C ALA A 48 3.92 8.32 8.88
N VAL A 49 3.50 7.46 7.96
CA VAL A 49 3.57 7.74 6.50
C VAL A 49 2.78 9.01 6.16
N ALA A 50 1.55 9.15 6.66
CA ALA A 50 0.74 10.34 6.43
C ALA A 50 1.38 11.61 7.03
N ARG A 51 1.91 11.54 8.26
CA ARG A 51 2.63 12.66 8.88
C ARG A 51 3.89 13.05 8.11
N CYS A 52 4.58 12.08 7.51
CA CYS A 52 5.73 12.35 6.66
C CYS A 52 5.35 13.20 5.44
N VAL A 53 4.24 12.87 4.76
CA VAL A 53 3.72 13.67 3.63
C VAL A 53 3.43 15.10 4.07
N GLN A 54 2.75 15.26 5.21
CA GLN A 54 2.45 16.58 5.79
C GLN A 54 3.72 17.37 6.16
N ALA A 55 4.73 16.70 6.69
CA ALA A 55 6.01 17.33 7.06
C ALA A 55 6.78 17.82 5.83
N ILE A 56 6.78 17.06 4.74
CA ILE A 56 7.37 17.46 3.46
C ILE A 56 6.66 18.71 2.92
N ASP A 57 5.33 18.71 2.92
CA ASP A 57 4.54 19.86 2.46
C ASP A 57 4.81 21.10 3.31
N ALA A 58 4.87 20.95 4.64
CA ALA A 58 5.23 22.04 5.55
C ALA A 58 6.64 22.59 5.27
N ALA A 59 7.63 21.69 5.07
CA ALA A 59 9.00 22.10 4.76
C ALA A 59 9.09 22.88 3.44
N LYS A 60 8.36 22.48 2.42
CA LYS A 60 8.28 23.19 1.13
C LYS A 60 7.64 24.56 1.26
N ARG A 61 6.64 24.72 2.10
CA ARG A 61 5.95 26.02 2.32
C ARG A 61 6.80 27.03 3.05
N VAL A 62 7.57 26.59 4.05
CA VAL A 62 8.40 27.51 4.85
C VAL A 62 9.81 27.71 4.26
N GLY A 63 10.28 26.75 3.50
CA GLY A 63 11.64 26.78 2.93
C GLY A 63 12.74 26.55 3.95
N PHE A 64 14.00 26.54 3.47
CA PHE A 64 15.17 26.45 4.35
C PHE A 64 15.58 27.84 4.85
N PRO A 65 16.11 27.94 6.10
CA PRO A 65 16.52 26.82 6.97
C PRO A 65 15.39 26.20 7.83
N GLU A 66 14.21 26.79 7.96
CA GLU A 66 13.17 26.37 8.89
C GLU A 66 12.56 25.00 8.51
N GLY A 67 12.51 24.69 7.21
CA GLY A 67 12.01 23.41 6.70
C GLY A 67 12.73 22.17 7.24
N ARG A 68 13.93 22.33 7.83
CA ARG A 68 14.63 21.25 8.53
C ARG A 68 13.84 20.70 9.72
N ILE A 69 13.04 21.52 10.38
CA ILE A 69 12.31 21.15 11.61
C ILE A 69 11.25 20.08 11.33
N PRO A 70 10.26 20.31 10.44
CA PRO A 70 9.29 19.28 10.10
C PRO A 70 9.94 18.04 9.48
N LEU A 71 10.99 18.17 8.69
CA LEU A 71 11.71 17.03 8.12
C LEU A 71 12.40 16.18 9.20
N ALA A 72 13.04 16.80 10.19
CA ALA A 72 13.65 16.07 11.30
C ALA A 72 12.60 15.28 12.10
N MET A 73 11.44 15.88 12.38
CA MET A 73 10.33 15.19 13.04
C MET A 73 9.89 13.94 12.24
N ALA A 74 9.72 14.08 10.93
CA ALA A 74 9.36 12.96 10.06
C ALA A 74 10.40 11.84 10.08
N ILE A 75 11.69 12.18 10.01
CA ILE A 75 12.79 11.21 10.06
C ILE A 75 12.76 10.40 11.36
N ILE A 76 12.61 11.07 12.50
CA ILE A 76 12.56 10.40 13.82
C ILE A 76 11.36 9.45 13.87
N ASP A 77 10.19 9.93 13.45
CA ASP A 77 8.95 9.15 13.43
C ASP A 77 9.06 7.88 12.55
N LEU A 78 9.61 8.03 11.33
CA LEU A 78 9.80 6.90 10.42
C LEU A 78 10.87 5.91 10.92
N CYS A 79 12.02 6.41 11.40
CA CYS A 79 13.10 5.56 11.91
C CYS A 79 12.62 4.66 13.05
N LEU A 80 11.79 5.19 13.96
CA LEU A 80 11.32 4.49 15.14
C LEU A 80 9.98 3.76 14.93
N SER A 81 9.38 3.87 13.75
CA SER A 81 8.17 3.12 13.38
C SER A 81 8.50 1.67 13.02
N PRO A 82 7.56 0.73 13.27
CA PRO A 82 7.66 -0.62 12.72
C PRO A 82 7.77 -0.58 11.20
N LYS A 83 8.55 -1.51 10.63
CA LYS A 83 8.76 -1.63 9.19
C LYS A 83 7.84 -2.71 8.61
N SER A 84 7.26 -2.45 7.44
CA SER A 84 6.53 -3.45 6.66
C SER A 84 6.63 -3.17 5.17
N LYS A 85 7.22 -4.10 4.44
CA LYS A 85 7.28 -4.11 2.97
C LYS A 85 6.13 -4.90 2.33
N SER A 86 5.12 -5.26 3.10
CA SER A 86 4.04 -6.15 2.63
C SER A 86 3.26 -5.57 1.45
N ALA A 87 3.02 -4.25 1.42
CA ALA A 87 2.32 -3.59 0.33
C ALA A 87 3.16 -3.56 -0.96
N GLU A 88 4.43 -3.19 -0.88
CA GLU A 88 5.38 -3.26 -2.01
C GLU A 88 5.46 -4.68 -2.57
N SER A 89 5.72 -5.66 -1.71
CA SER A 89 5.82 -7.07 -2.12
C SER A 89 4.54 -7.58 -2.79
N ALA A 90 3.37 -7.15 -2.32
CA ALA A 90 2.09 -7.55 -2.87
C ALA A 90 1.87 -7.01 -4.29
N ILE A 91 2.15 -5.74 -4.53
CA ILE A 91 2.01 -5.15 -5.87
C ILE A 91 3.07 -5.69 -6.83
N ASP A 92 4.30 -5.92 -6.39
CA ASP A 92 5.35 -6.51 -7.21
C ASP A 92 5.00 -7.94 -7.63
N ALA A 93 4.42 -8.74 -6.73
CA ALA A 93 3.93 -10.07 -7.05
C ALA A 93 2.81 -10.03 -8.11
N ALA A 94 1.86 -9.12 -7.99
CA ALA A 94 0.79 -8.94 -8.98
C ALA A 94 1.34 -8.48 -10.34
N MET A 95 2.26 -7.52 -10.36
CA MET A 95 2.91 -7.05 -11.59
C MET A 95 3.76 -8.13 -12.25
N SER A 96 4.41 -9.00 -11.47
CA SER A 96 5.21 -10.11 -12.00
C SER A 96 4.35 -11.09 -12.81
N VAL A 97 3.13 -11.38 -12.35
CA VAL A 97 2.19 -12.22 -13.11
C VAL A 97 1.84 -11.58 -14.46
N LEU A 98 1.59 -10.28 -14.49
CA LEU A 98 1.23 -9.54 -15.71
C LEU A 98 2.36 -9.47 -16.74
N ARG A 99 3.63 -9.53 -16.33
CA ARG A 99 4.79 -9.53 -17.24
C ARG A 99 4.85 -10.79 -18.11
N HIS A 100 4.28 -11.89 -17.66
CA HIS A 100 4.33 -13.18 -18.35
C HIS A 100 3.02 -13.51 -19.10
N THR A 101 1.87 -13.06 -18.57
CA THR A 101 0.57 -13.40 -19.16
C THR A 101 -0.45 -12.31 -18.84
N SER A 102 -1.24 -11.93 -19.85
CA SER A 102 -2.39 -11.06 -19.67
C SER A 102 -3.66 -11.91 -19.57
N TYR A 103 -4.42 -11.76 -18.50
CA TYR A 103 -5.68 -12.45 -18.29
C TYR A 103 -6.85 -11.51 -18.57
N LYS A 104 -7.89 -12.04 -19.21
CA LYS A 104 -9.11 -11.28 -19.47
C LYS A 104 -9.84 -11.00 -18.16
N VAL A 105 -10.31 -9.76 -18.00
CA VAL A 105 -11.20 -9.40 -16.89
C VAL A 105 -12.50 -10.20 -17.02
N PRO A 106 -13.01 -10.81 -15.93
CA PRO A 106 -14.30 -11.50 -15.93
C PRO A 106 -15.43 -10.61 -16.50
N ASP A 107 -16.27 -11.16 -17.39
CA ASP A 107 -17.25 -10.36 -18.12
C ASP A 107 -18.30 -9.71 -17.18
N TYR A 108 -18.66 -10.35 -16.05
CA TYR A 108 -19.56 -9.79 -15.03
C TYR A 108 -18.96 -8.61 -14.25
N LEU A 109 -17.65 -8.35 -14.35
CA LEU A 109 -16.99 -7.20 -13.71
C LEU A 109 -16.82 -6.03 -14.66
N ARG A 110 -17.23 -6.17 -15.94
CA ARG A 110 -17.17 -5.08 -16.89
C ARG A 110 -18.21 -4.02 -16.56
N PHE A 111 -17.85 -2.76 -16.75
CA PHE A 111 -18.74 -1.63 -16.50
C PHE A 111 -20.00 -1.69 -17.40
N THR A 112 -19.85 -2.17 -18.63
CA THR A 112 -20.97 -2.40 -19.57
C THR A 112 -20.93 -3.88 -19.98
N PRO A 113 -21.72 -4.75 -19.34
CA PRO A 113 -21.84 -6.14 -19.77
C PRO A 113 -22.47 -6.25 -21.16
N VAL A 114 -21.92 -7.10 -22.01
CA VAL A 114 -22.44 -7.33 -23.37
C VAL A 114 -22.96 -8.76 -23.45
N ASN A 115 -24.21 -8.94 -23.92
CA ASN A 115 -24.85 -10.25 -24.11
C ASN A 115 -24.89 -11.11 -22.82
N MET A 116 -25.06 -10.48 -21.65
CA MET A 116 -25.11 -11.16 -20.35
C MET A 116 -26.53 -11.04 -19.78
N LYS A 117 -27.07 -12.14 -19.28
CA LYS A 117 -28.37 -12.14 -18.58
C LYS A 117 -28.28 -11.30 -17.32
N GLU A 118 -29.39 -10.67 -16.92
CA GLU A 118 -29.46 -9.83 -15.72
C GLU A 118 -29.04 -10.58 -14.44
N GLU A 119 -29.39 -11.86 -14.34
CA GLU A 119 -29.02 -12.71 -13.21
C GLU A 119 -27.49 -12.95 -13.07
N ASP A 120 -26.75 -12.88 -14.17
CA ASP A 120 -25.31 -13.07 -14.22
C ASP A 120 -24.52 -11.75 -14.06
N GLN A 121 -25.20 -10.60 -14.09
CA GLN A 121 -24.55 -9.29 -13.95
C GLN A 121 -24.25 -8.97 -12.50
N TYR A 122 -23.19 -8.16 -12.28
CA TYR A 122 -22.86 -7.60 -10.98
C TYR A 122 -23.98 -6.66 -10.50
N ASP A 123 -24.47 -6.89 -9.29
CA ASP A 123 -25.55 -6.09 -8.69
C ASP A 123 -24.99 -5.13 -7.63
N TYR A 124 -25.05 -3.83 -7.93
CA TYR A 124 -24.58 -2.77 -7.06
C TYR A 124 -25.46 -2.57 -5.80
N ASN A 125 -26.66 -3.14 -5.75
CA ASN A 125 -27.57 -3.02 -4.62
C ASN A 125 -27.44 -4.20 -3.63
N ARG A 126 -26.68 -5.25 -3.98
CA ARG A 126 -26.54 -6.48 -3.20
C ARG A 126 -25.17 -6.55 -2.51
N SER A 127 -24.90 -5.59 -1.61
CA SER A 127 -23.66 -5.56 -0.83
C SER A 127 -23.45 -6.79 0.07
N ASP A 128 -24.52 -7.49 0.40
CA ASP A 128 -24.52 -8.72 1.18
C ASP A 128 -23.80 -9.90 0.52
N ILE A 129 -23.70 -9.91 -0.83
CA ILE A 129 -23.02 -10.97 -1.58
C ILE A 129 -21.67 -10.59 -2.11
N TRP A 130 -21.24 -9.34 -2.01
CA TRP A 130 -20.00 -8.86 -2.65
C TRP A 130 -18.75 -9.65 -2.23
N ASN A 131 -18.64 -10.06 -0.98
CA ASN A 131 -17.51 -10.84 -0.49
C ASN A 131 -17.50 -12.31 -0.99
N GLN A 132 -18.61 -12.78 -1.61
CA GLN A 132 -18.77 -14.11 -2.16
C GLN A 132 -18.48 -14.15 -3.69
N ILE A 133 -18.26 -13.00 -4.31
CA ILE A 133 -17.96 -12.92 -5.75
C ILE A 133 -16.46 -13.18 -5.98
N GLN A 134 -16.16 -13.95 -7.03
CA GLN A 134 -14.78 -14.15 -7.50
C GLN A 134 -14.35 -12.97 -8.37
N TYR A 135 -13.39 -12.15 -7.89
CA TYR A 135 -12.92 -10.95 -8.60
C TYR A 135 -11.69 -11.20 -9.47
N LEU A 136 -10.81 -12.13 -9.09
CA LEU A 136 -9.69 -12.50 -9.95
C LEU A 136 -10.17 -13.36 -11.13
N PRO A 137 -9.49 -13.27 -12.28
CA PRO A 137 -9.71 -14.24 -13.37
C PRO A 137 -9.60 -15.68 -12.87
N ASP A 138 -10.36 -16.60 -13.46
CA ASP A 138 -10.42 -17.99 -13.01
C ASP A 138 -9.04 -18.67 -12.92
N ALA A 139 -8.13 -18.33 -13.82
CA ALA A 139 -6.75 -18.83 -13.79
C ALA A 139 -5.94 -18.36 -12.56
N LEU A 140 -6.39 -17.31 -11.89
CA LEU A 140 -5.72 -16.71 -10.73
C LEU A 140 -6.56 -16.81 -9.45
N LYS A 141 -7.70 -17.49 -9.47
CA LYS A 141 -8.68 -17.51 -8.37
C LYS A 141 -8.10 -17.90 -7.01
N ASP A 142 -7.10 -18.76 -7.00
CA ASP A 142 -6.44 -19.25 -5.79
C ASP A 142 -5.13 -18.50 -5.47
N THR A 143 -4.80 -17.47 -6.26
CA THR A 143 -3.58 -16.68 -6.06
C THR A 143 -3.76 -15.69 -4.92
N GLN A 144 -2.74 -15.55 -4.09
CA GLN A 144 -2.67 -14.59 -3.01
C GLN A 144 -1.44 -13.71 -3.20
N PHE A 145 -1.64 -12.43 -3.40
CA PHE A 145 -0.55 -11.46 -3.57
C PHE A 145 -0.14 -10.81 -2.24
N TYR A 146 -1.11 -10.50 -1.37
CA TYR A 146 -0.84 -9.84 -0.10
C TYR A 146 -0.61 -10.87 1.01
N HIS A 147 0.57 -10.78 1.63
CA HIS A 147 0.98 -11.56 2.79
C HIS A 147 1.36 -10.60 3.91
N PRO A 148 0.53 -10.44 4.96
CA PRO A 148 0.80 -9.51 6.05
C PRO A 148 2.12 -9.81 6.75
N GLN A 149 2.86 -8.76 7.07
CA GLN A 149 4.00 -8.83 8.00
C GLN A 149 3.50 -8.50 9.41
N MET A 150 3.78 -9.37 10.37
CA MET A 150 3.23 -9.27 11.73
C MET A 150 4.06 -8.36 12.66
N ASN A 151 4.65 -7.30 12.10
CA ASN A 151 5.59 -6.43 12.80
C ASN A 151 4.92 -5.28 13.56
N SER A 152 3.63 -5.01 13.32
CA SER A 152 2.90 -3.93 13.98
C SER A 152 1.51 -4.36 14.42
N SER A 153 0.96 -3.69 15.43
CA SER A 153 -0.43 -3.91 15.86
C SER A 153 -1.43 -3.57 14.75
N TYR A 154 -1.16 -2.54 13.96
CA TYR A 154 -2.01 -2.17 12.83
C TYR A 154 -2.12 -3.30 11.80
N GLU A 155 -0.99 -3.82 11.32
CA GLU A 155 -1.02 -4.86 10.29
C GLU A 155 -1.52 -6.21 10.84
N LYS A 156 -1.33 -6.48 12.15
CA LYS A 156 -1.95 -7.65 12.81
C LYS A 156 -3.48 -7.62 12.73
N VAL A 157 -4.11 -6.46 12.91
CA VAL A 157 -5.57 -6.31 12.77
C VAL A 157 -5.99 -6.54 11.32
N LEU A 158 -5.27 -5.99 10.34
CA LEU A 158 -5.53 -6.27 8.92
C LEU A 158 -5.41 -7.75 8.59
N ALA A 159 -4.40 -8.43 9.14
CA ALA A 159 -4.20 -9.87 8.95
C ALA A 159 -5.38 -10.70 9.50
N GLN A 160 -5.89 -10.35 10.68
CA GLN A 160 -7.07 -11.02 11.26
C GLN A 160 -8.32 -10.83 10.40
N ASN A 161 -8.53 -9.63 9.88
CA ASN A 161 -9.66 -9.36 8.98
C ASN A 161 -9.51 -10.12 7.65
N LEU A 162 -8.31 -10.13 7.10
CA LEU A 162 -8.01 -10.88 5.87
C LEU A 162 -8.25 -12.38 6.04
N GLU A 163 -7.84 -12.95 7.17
CA GLU A 163 -8.06 -14.37 7.46
C GLU A 163 -9.56 -14.72 7.48
N LYS A 164 -10.38 -13.88 8.11
CA LYS A 164 -11.85 -14.06 8.12
C LYS A 164 -12.42 -14.02 6.70
N LEU A 165 -12.00 -13.03 5.88
CA LEU A 165 -12.48 -12.85 4.52
C LEU A 165 -12.03 -13.97 3.58
N ARG A 166 -10.83 -14.53 3.77
CA ARG A 166 -10.32 -15.66 2.98
C ARG A 166 -11.05 -16.98 3.25
N LYS A 167 -11.76 -17.10 4.37
CA LYS A 167 -12.63 -18.28 4.67
C LYS A 167 -13.95 -18.24 3.88
N VAL A 168 -14.34 -17.09 3.35
CA VAL A 168 -15.56 -16.98 2.54
C VAL A 168 -15.34 -17.63 1.18
N LYS A 169 -16.17 -18.61 0.83
CA LYS A 169 -16.12 -19.26 -0.48
C LYS A 169 -16.60 -18.27 -1.55
N ARG A 170 -15.80 -18.07 -2.57
CA ARG A 170 -16.11 -17.20 -3.71
C ARG A 170 -16.53 -18.00 -4.93
N THR A 171 -17.40 -17.41 -5.75
CA THR A 171 -17.89 -18.03 -7.00
C THR A 171 -17.94 -17.00 -8.13
N SER A 172 -17.68 -17.47 -9.35
CA SER A 172 -17.91 -16.74 -10.60
C SER A 172 -19.36 -16.89 -11.13
N ASN A 173 -20.16 -17.76 -10.51
CA ASN A 173 -21.58 -17.93 -10.83
C ASN A 173 -22.43 -16.98 -9.97
N LEU A 174 -22.70 -15.78 -10.51
CA LEU A 174 -23.43 -14.74 -9.78
C LEU A 174 -24.92 -15.08 -9.63
N ALA A 175 -25.51 -15.78 -10.60
CA ALA A 175 -26.90 -16.23 -10.51
C ALA A 175 -27.14 -17.12 -9.27
N ALA A 176 -26.14 -17.90 -8.87
CA ALA A 176 -26.26 -18.75 -7.67
C ALA A 176 -26.19 -17.97 -6.35
N LEU A 177 -25.86 -16.67 -6.37
CA LEU A 177 -25.80 -15.80 -5.20
C LEU A 177 -27.07 -14.94 -5.04
N LYS A 178 -27.92 -14.89 -6.05
CA LYS A 178 -29.16 -14.12 -6.10
C LYS A 178 -30.35 -15.01 -5.74
#